data_365c560e357ddf66605c0c6065a94a8e
#
_entry.id   365c560e357ddf66605c0c6065a94a8e
#
_cell.length_a   1.000
_cell.length_b   1.000
_cell.length_c   1.000
_cell.angle_alpha   90.00
_cell.angle_beta   90.00
_cell.angle_gamma   90.00
#
_symmetry.space_group_name_H-M   'P 1'
#
loop_
_entity.id
_entity.type
_entity.pdbx_description
1 polymer ?
#
loop_
_entity_poly.entity_id
_entity_poly.type
_entity_poly.pdbx_seq_one_letter_code
_entity_poly.pdbx_strand_id
1 'polypeptide(L)'
;IDQAAKFKDHGFKNLHIVDLDGALTGKTVNLDIIKEIISKYDLKIEIGGGVRKIESIKRYIDTGVEKVILGSGAIKNKEFLKEACEKFKNQIALGLDAKNGNLSVSGWKENLDIKTIDFLKDVNDFGVSRVIYTDINRDGMKTSPNYEETVKIADLSSCPVVISGGVSSINDIKKAKELNNKKIEGIIVGKAIYDGDIKLDELAKEIDA
;
A
#
# COMPACT_ATOMS: atom_id res chain seq x y z
N ILE A 1 18.59 -1.44 1.37
CA ILE A 1 19.17 -2.04 0.14
C ILE A 1 19.25 -3.55 0.32
N ASP A 2 19.93 -4.05 1.36
CA ASP A 2 20.14 -5.49 1.60
C ASP A 2 18.83 -6.28 1.70
N GLN A 3 17.79 -5.68 2.26
CA GLN A 3 16.48 -6.32 2.32
C GLN A 3 15.83 -6.43 0.95
N ALA A 4 15.98 -5.42 0.09
CA ALA A 4 15.50 -5.47 -1.29
C ALA A 4 16.23 -6.55 -2.10
N ALA A 5 17.55 -6.72 -1.89
CA ALA A 5 18.32 -7.81 -2.48
C ALA A 5 17.73 -9.18 -2.10
N LYS A 6 17.49 -9.41 -0.78
CA LYS A 6 16.90 -10.66 -0.31
C LYS A 6 15.54 -10.94 -0.94
N PHE A 7 14.67 -9.94 -1.08
CA PHE A 7 13.40 -10.12 -1.75
C PHE A 7 13.59 -10.51 -3.22
N LYS A 8 14.48 -9.82 -3.95
CA LYS A 8 14.79 -10.16 -5.34
C LYS A 8 15.33 -11.57 -5.50
N ASP A 9 16.27 -12.00 -4.62
CA ASP A 9 16.90 -13.32 -4.65
C ASP A 9 15.89 -14.45 -4.44
N HIS A 10 14.77 -14.18 -3.72
CA HIS A 10 13.67 -15.15 -3.55
C HIS A 10 12.57 -15.01 -4.61
N GLY A 11 12.80 -14.24 -5.68
CA GLY A 11 11.89 -14.14 -6.82
C GLY A 11 10.76 -13.14 -6.68
N PHE A 12 10.69 -12.36 -5.60
CA PHE A 12 9.69 -11.30 -5.46
C PHE A 12 9.89 -10.20 -6.50
N LYS A 13 8.80 -9.71 -7.05
CA LYS A 13 8.80 -8.68 -8.11
C LYS A 13 8.27 -7.34 -7.63
N ASN A 14 7.41 -7.34 -6.62
CA ASN A 14 6.74 -6.15 -6.11
C ASN A 14 7.27 -5.80 -4.72
N LEU A 15 7.57 -4.53 -4.51
CA LEU A 15 8.07 -4.01 -3.24
C LEU A 15 7.25 -2.81 -2.80
N HIS A 16 6.61 -2.94 -1.64
CA HIS A 16 5.93 -1.83 -0.97
C HIS A 16 6.92 -1.11 -0.03
N ILE A 17 7.07 0.20 -0.21
CA ILE A 17 7.96 1.02 0.61
C ILE A 17 7.17 2.13 1.29
N VAL A 18 7.48 2.38 2.56
CA VAL A 18 7.00 3.54 3.30
C VAL A 18 8.19 4.42 3.67
N ASP A 19 8.25 5.64 3.11
CA ASP A 19 9.20 6.67 3.50
C ASP A 19 8.76 7.29 4.84
N LEU A 20 9.24 6.71 5.95
CA LEU A 20 8.88 7.15 7.30
C LEU A 20 9.37 8.58 7.59
N ASP A 21 10.55 8.95 7.10
CA ASP A 21 11.08 10.32 7.22
C ASP A 21 10.24 11.29 6.39
N GLY A 22 9.82 10.86 5.20
CA GLY A 22 8.87 11.58 4.36
C GLY A 22 7.52 11.76 5.03
N ALA A 23 7.02 10.74 5.72
CA ALA A 23 5.76 10.81 6.46
C ALA A 23 5.80 11.89 7.56
N LEU A 24 6.93 12.04 8.25
CA LEU A 24 7.15 13.04 9.29
C LEU A 24 7.35 14.43 8.69
N THR A 25 8.20 14.57 7.69
CA THR A 25 8.68 15.87 7.17
C THR A 25 7.84 16.44 6.02
N GLY A 26 7.08 15.58 5.32
CA GLY A 26 6.39 15.93 4.07
C GLY A 26 7.34 16.13 2.88
N LYS A 27 8.59 15.68 2.98
CA LYS A 27 9.61 15.76 1.94
C LYS A 27 9.99 14.37 1.43
N THR A 28 10.47 14.29 0.19
CA THR A 28 11.01 13.05 -0.39
C THR A 28 12.45 12.85 0.09
N VAL A 29 12.63 12.30 1.30
CA VAL A 29 13.95 12.26 1.97
C VAL A 29 14.81 11.12 1.43
N ASN A 30 14.23 9.96 1.17
CA ASN A 30 14.94 8.72 0.84
C ASN A 30 15.03 8.42 -0.67
N LEU A 31 14.91 9.45 -1.55
CA LEU A 31 14.92 9.29 -3.00
C LEU A 31 16.14 8.57 -3.56
N ASP A 32 17.33 8.86 -3.03
CA ASP A 32 18.58 8.28 -3.54
C ASP A 32 18.63 6.77 -3.25
N ILE A 33 18.17 6.35 -2.06
CA ILE A 33 18.07 4.93 -1.70
C ILE A 33 17.09 4.21 -2.60
N ILE A 34 15.93 4.83 -2.89
CA ILE A 34 14.90 4.25 -3.77
C ILE A 34 15.44 4.10 -5.19
N LYS A 35 16.11 5.13 -5.71
CA LYS A 35 16.76 5.10 -7.02
C LYS A 35 17.82 4.00 -7.10
N GLU A 36 18.60 3.81 -6.05
CA GLU A 36 19.59 2.75 -5.98
C GLU A 36 18.94 1.36 -6.02
N ILE A 37 17.84 1.14 -5.26
CA ILE A 37 17.11 -0.14 -5.29
C ILE A 37 16.56 -0.42 -6.70
N ILE A 38 15.92 0.56 -7.34
CA ILE A 38 15.38 0.41 -8.70
C ILE A 38 16.47 0.05 -9.69
N SER A 39 17.60 0.75 -9.63
CA SER A 39 18.71 0.54 -10.58
C SER A 39 19.39 -0.83 -10.43
N LYS A 40 19.38 -1.40 -9.22
CA LYS A 40 20.08 -2.67 -8.92
C LYS A 40 19.23 -3.91 -9.07
N TYR A 41 17.92 -3.84 -8.79
CA TYR A 41 17.16 -5.07 -8.49
C TYR A 41 15.94 -5.30 -9.39
N ASP A 42 15.65 -4.49 -10.38
CA ASP A 42 14.49 -4.66 -11.27
C ASP A 42 13.21 -5.06 -10.47
N LEU A 43 12.92 -4.30 -9.43
CA LEU A 43 11.74 -4.43 -8.60
C LEU A 43 10.71 -3.37 -8.96
N LYS A 44 9.45 -3.77 -9.06
CA LYS A 44 8.33 -2.84 -9.17
C LYS A 44 8.05 -2.25 -7.80
N ILE A 45 8.30 -0.96 -7.67
CA ILE A 45 8.17 -0.26 -6.39
C ILE A 45 6.89 0.56 -6.35
N GLU A 46 6.09 0.36 -5.32
CA GLU A 46 5.10 1.33 -4.89
C GLU A 46 5.57 2.00 -3.58
N ILE A 47 5.42 3.32 -3.51
CA ILE A 47 5.92 4.08 -2.36
C ILE A 47 4.88 5.02 -1.79
N GLY A 48 4.76 5.01 -0.47
CA GLY A 48 4.01 5.98 0.33
C GLY A 48 4.89 6.69 1.34
N GLY A 49 4.30 7.63 2.07
CA GLY A 49 4.96 8.37 3.14
C GLY A 49 5.05 9.87 2.85
N GLY A 50 4.12 10.64 3.43
CA GLY A 50 4.17 12.10 3.46
C GLY A 50 3.97 12.83 2.14
N VAL A 51 3.51 12.16 1.09
CA VAL A 51 3.26 12.78 -0.21
C VAL A 51 2.04 13.70 -0.14
N ARG A 52 2.27 15.01 -0.31
CA ARG A 52 1.25 16.08 -0.15
C ARG A 52 1.25 17.09 -1.28
N LYS A 53 2.12 16.94 -2.27
CA LYS A 53 2.31 17.86 -3.39
C LYS A 53 2.56 17.12 -4.69
N ILE A 54 2.10 17.69 -5.80
CA ILE A 54 2.31 17.16 -7.16
C ILE A 54 3.79 17.00 -7.48
N GLU A 55 4.62 17.95 -7.05
CA GLU A 55 6.07 17.89 -7.26
C GLU A 55 6.72 16.68 -6.57
N SER A 56 6.22 16.29 -5.40
CA SER A 56 6.70 15.10 -4.69
C SER A 56 6.36 13.82 -5.45
N ILE A 57 5.15 13.74 -6.01
CA ILE A 57 4.73 12.61 -6.86
C ILE A 57 5.67 12.54 -8.07
N LYS A 58 5.85 13.65 -8.77
CA LYS A 58 6.71 13.71 -9.95
C LYS A 58 8.15 13.25 -9.64
N ARG A 59 8.71 13.66 -8.51
CA ARG A 59 10.06 13.21 -8.10
C ARG A 59 10.16 11.69 -7.96
N TYR A 60 9.19 11.04 -7.32
CA TYR A 60 9.19 9.58 -7.20
C TYR A 60 9.01 8.91 -8.58
N ILE A 61 8.09 9.38 -9.41
CA ILE A 61 7.86 8.82 -10.75
C ILE A 61 9.13 8.97 -11.62
N ASP A 62 9.78 10.12 -11.57
CA ASP A 62 11.03 10.37 -12.32
C ASP A 62 12.19 9.44 -11.90
N THR A 63 12.14 8.82 -10.71
CA THR A 63 13.11 7.79 -10.29
C THR A 63 12.80 6.40 -10.82
N GLY A 64 11.64 6.18 -11.43
CA GLY A 64 11.20 4.89 -11.93
C GLY A 64 10.29 4.11 -10.98
N VAL A 65 9.75 4.75 -9.95
CA VAL A 65 8.70 4.18 -9.08
C VAL A 65 7.45 3.88 -9.91
N GLU A 66 6.89 2.68 -9.76
CA GLU A 66 5.70 2.27 -10.52
C GLU A 66 4.44 2.99 -10.02
N LYS A 67 4.27 3.09 -8.71
CA LYS A 67 3.11 3.76 -8.11
C LYS A 67 3.49 4.61 -6.91
N VAL A 68 2.82 5.75 -6.78
CA VAL A 68 2.91 6.60 -5.59
C VAL A 68 1.61 6.48 -4.81
N ILE A 69 1.74 6.17 -3.52
CA ILE A 69 0.62 5.95 -2.61
C ILE A 69 0.28 7.26 -1.90
N LEU A 70 -0.94 7.70 -2.08
CA LEU A 70 -1.50 8.87 -1.42
C LEU A 70 -2.46 8.42 -0.31
N GLY A 71 -2.14 8.71 0.93
CA GLY A 71 -2.99 8.45 2.10
C GLY A 71 -3.60 9.74 2.64
N SER A 72 -3.14 10.19 3.81
CA SER A 72 -3.68 11.36 4.53
C SER A 72 -3.79 12.63 3.68
N GLY A 73 -2.87 12.86 2.75
CA GLY A 73 -2.91 14.02 1.84
C GLY A 73 -4.12 13.99 0.92
N ALA A 74 -4.43 12.84 0.36
CA ALA A 74 -5.59 12.62 -0.50
C ALA A 74 -6.91 12.66 0.28
N ILE A 75 -6.92 12.07 1.48
CA ILE A 75 -8.13 12.03 2.34
C ILE A 75 -8.51 13.45 2.79
N LYS A 76 -7.53 14.26 3.15
CA LYS A 76 -7.75 15.66 3.56
C LYS A 76 -8.03 16.63 2.41
N ASN A 77 -7.63 16.27 1.19
CA ASN A 77 -7.81 17.09 -0.01
C ASN A 77 -8.11 16.23 -1.24
N LYS A 78 -9.40 16.04 -1.52
CA LYS A 78 -9.88 15.26 -2.67
C LYS A 78 -9.46 15.86 -4.02
N GLU A 79 -9.37 17.19 -4.11
CA GLU A 79 -8.94 17.88 -5.34
C GLU A 79 -7.47 17.55 -5.66
N PHE A 80 -6.62 17.47 -4.64
CA PHE A 80 -5.23 17.00 -4.81
C PHE A 80 -5.18 15.56 -5.35
N LEU A 81 -6.02 14.66 -4.83
CA LEU A 81 -6.11 13.29 -5.33
C LEU A 81 -6.54 13.27 -6.81
N LYS A 82 -7.58 14.02 -7.14
CA LYS A 82 -8.10 14.11 -8.52
C LYS A 82 -7.03 14.64 -9.48
N GLU A 83 -6.40 15.76 -9.14
CA GLU A 83 -5.31 16.34 -9.93
C GLU A 83 -4.14 15.35 -10.12
N ALA A 84 -3.78 14.62 -9.05
CA ALA A 84 -2.72 13.61 -9.12
C ALA A 84 -3.07 12.48 -10.09
N CYS A 85 -4.30 11.96 -10.03
CA CYS A 85 -4.77 10.91 -10.93
C CYS A 85 -4.83 11.37 -12.39
N GLU A 86 -5.24 12.60 -12.66
CA GLU A 86 -5.27 13.18 -14.00
C GLU A 86 -3.86 13.33 -14.60
N LYS A 87 -2.90 13.80 -13.78
CA LYS A 87 -1.51 14.05 -14.22
C LYS A 87 -0.67 12.77 -14.32
N PHE A 88 -0.88 11.82 -13.44
CA PHE A 88 -0.08 10.59 -13.33
C PHE A 88 -0.95 9.35 -13.52
N LYS A 89 -1.53 9.23 -14.70
CA LYS A 89 -2.45 8.14 -15.05
C LYS A 89 -1.84 6.77 -14.75
N ASN A 90 -2.60 5.90 -14.09
CA ASN A 90 -2.22 4.55 -13.70
C ASN A 90 -1.05 4.46 -12.68
N GLN A 91 -0.56 5.58 -12.14
CA GLN A 91 0.58 5.61 -11.23
C GLN A 91 0.21 6.06 -9.80
N ILE A 92 -1.08 6.35 -9.55
CA ILE A 92 -1.55 6.76 -8.23
C ILE A 92 -2.29 5.60 -7.56
N ALA A 93 -1.79 5.19 -6.39
CA ALA A 93 -2.50 4.30 -5.48
C ALA A 93 -3.08 5.11 -4.31
N LEU A 94 -4.23 4.68 -3.81
CA LEU A 94 -4.88 5.30 -2.65
C LEU A 94 -4.70 4.41 -1.42
N GLY A 95 -4.02 4.93 -0.39
CA GLY A 95 -3.92 4.30 0.92
C GLY A 95 -5.11 4.69 1.80
N LEU A 96 -5.90 3.69 2.19
CA LEU A 96 -7.02 3.83 3.11
C LEU A 96 -6.69 3.12 4.43
N ASP A 97 -6.19 3.88 5.38
CA ASP A 97 -5.95 3.40 6.73
C ASP A 97 -7.23 3.58 7.54
N ALA A 98 -7.74 2.50 8.12
CA ALA A 98 -9.02 2.50 8.82
C ALA A 98 -8.93 1.93 10.23
N LYS A 99 -9.70 2.54 11.13
CA LYS A 99 -9.94 2.04 12.49
C LYS A 99 -11.44 1.85 12.69
N ASN A 100 -11.87 0.60 12.88
CA ASN A 100 -13.30 0.27 13.04
C ASN A 100 -14.17 0.83 11.88
N GLY A 101 -13.66 0.72 10.64
CA GLY A 101 -14.33 1.18 9.43
C GLY A 101 -14.33 2.69 9.19
N ASN A 102 -13.73 3.49 10.08
CA ASN A 102 -13.54 4.93 9.90
C ASN A 102 -12.09 5.22 9.46
N LEU A 103 -11.92 6.26 8.62
CA LEU A 103 -10.60 6.68 8.16
C LEU A 103 -9.72 7.19 9.29
N SER A 104 -8.44 6.83 9.22
CA SER A 104 -7.39 7.32 10.09
C SER A 104 -6.32 8.02 9.27
N VAL A 105 -5.81 9.15 9.74
CA VAL A 105 -4.85 10.00 9.03
C VAL A 105 -3.69 10.42 9.92
N SER A 106 -2.73 11.16 9.35
CA SER A 106 -1.61 11.76 10.08
C SER A 106 -0.73 10.72 10.80
N GLY A 107 -0.48 9.56 10.17
CA GLY A 107 0.24 8.44 10.80
C GLY A 107 -0.55 7.86 11.97
N TRP A 108 -1.87 7.70 11.77
CA TRP A 108 -2.84 7.10 12.70
C TRP A 108 -3.11 7.91 13.99
N LYS A 109 -2.63 9.14 14.02
CA LYS A 109 -2.81 10.03 15.19
C LYS A 109 -4.18 10.68 15.25
N GLU A 110 -4.90 10.69 14.13
CA GLU A 110 -6.19 11.35 13.97
C GLU A 110 -7.19 10.39 13.32
N ASN A 111 -8.26 10.06 14.02
CA ASN A 111 -9.37 9.29 13.47
C ASN A 111 -10.46 10.27 13.03
N LEU A 112 -10.91 10.11 11.79
CA LEU A 112 -11.99 10.93 11.23
C LEU A 112 -13.33 10.24 11.44
N ASP A 113 -14.39 11.05 11.59
CA ASP A 113 -15.76 10.53 11.55
C ASP A 113 -16.26 10.41 10.10
N ILE A 114 -15.47 9.71 9.29
CA ILE A 114 -15.72 9.44 7.88
C ILE A 114 -15.57 7.95 7.65
N LYS A 115 -16.63 7.31 7.20
CA LYS A 115 -16.57 5.90 6.82
C LYS A 115 -15.68 5.70 5.60
N THR A 116 -14.81 4.70 5.66
CA THR A 116 -13.93 4.34 4.54
C THR A 116 -14.70 4.09 3.25
N ILE A 117 -15.85 3.40 3.37
CA ILE A 117 -16.74 3.09 2.24
C ILE A 117 -17.32 4.35 1.60
N ASP A 118 -17.72 5.33 2.40
CA ASP A 118 -18.32 6.56 1.86
C ASP A 118 -17.28 7.43 1.17
N PHE A 119 -16.08 7.54 1.76
CA PHE A 119 -14.97 8.21 1.09
C PHE A 119 -14.60 7.54 -0.24
N LEU A 120 -14.53 6.19 -0.27
CA LEU A 120 -14.20 5.45 -1.48
C LEU A 120 -15.23 5.72 -2.60
N LYS A 121 -16.52 5.74 -2.28
CA LYS A 121 -17.57 6.08 -3.26
C LYS A 121 -17.37 7.47 -3.86
N ASP A 122 -16.99 8.45 -3.04
CA ASP A 122 -16.79 9.84 -3.48
C ASP A 122 -15.61 9.99 -4.46
N VAL A 123 -14.59 9.12 -4.38
CA VAL A 123 -13.36 9.23 -5.18
C VAL A 123 -13.22 8.13 -6.23
N ASN A 124 -14.20 7.26 -6.36
CA ASN A 124 -14.14 6.05 -7.18
C ASN A 124 -13.89 6.34 -8.68
N ASP A 125 -14.34 7.49 -9.16
CA ASP A 125 -14.23 7.93 -10.55
C ASP A 125 -13.00 8.83 -10.82
N PHE A 126 -12.13 9.04 -9.83
CA PHE A 126 -10.96 9.92 -9.99
C PHE A 126 -9.82 9.29 -10.79
N GLY A 127 -9.88 7.99 -11.09
CA GLY A 127 -8.85 7.29 -11.84
C GLY A 127 -7.71 6.75 -10.98
N VAL A 128 -7.99 6.46 -9.70
CA VAL A 128 -7.08 5.72 -8.83
C VAL A 128 -6.78 4.35 -9.45
N SER A 129 -5.52 3.96 -9.49
CA SER A 129 -5.09 2.71 -10.13
C SER A 129 -5.13 1.49 -9.21
N ARG A 130 -5.13 1.72 -7.89
CA ARG A 130 -5.09 0.68 -6.84
C ARG A 130 -5.53 1.28 -5.52
N VAL A 131 -6.26 0.53 -4.72
CA VAL A 131 -6.51 0.84 -3.30
C VAL A 131 -5.67 -0.08 -2.43
N ILE A 132 -5.00 0.46 -1.41
CA ILE A 132 -4.36 -0.31 -0.35
C ILE A 132 -5.19 -0.09 0.91
N TYR A 133 -5.87 -1.13 1.38
CA TYR A 133 -6.70 -1.05 2.58
C TYR A 133 -5.96 -1.60 3.79
N THR A 134 -5.72 -0.78 4.80
CA THR A 134 -5.05 -1.15 6.05
C THR A 134 -6.02 -1.07 7.23
N ASP A 135 -6.29 -2.19 7.92
CA ASP A 135 -6.90 -2.15 9.24
C ASP A 135 -5.81 -1.88 10.28
N ILE A 136 -5.77 -0.65 10.81
CA ILE A 136 -4.72 -0.22 11.74
C ILE A 136 -4.81 -0.85 13.12
N ASN A 137 -5.95 -1.47 13.49
CA ASN A 137 -6.03 -2.27 14.72
C ASN A 137 -5.27 -3.59 14.59
N ARG A 138 -5.00 -4.03 13.37
CA ARG A 138 -4.31 -5.29 13.05
C ARG A 138 -2.89 -5.08 12.58
N ASP A 139 -2.57 -3.90 12.04
CA ASP A 139 -1.22 -3.64 11.50
C ASP A 139 -0.17 -3.76 12.59
N GLY A 140 0.88 -4.52 12.30
CA GLY A 140 1.95 -4.85 13.25
C GLY A 140 1.55 -5.77 14.41
N MET A 141 0.26 -6.15 14.55
CA MET A 141 -0.22 -6.97 15.67
C MET A 141 -0.18 -8.48 15.38
N LYS A 142 -0.01 -8.88 14.13
CA LYS A 142 0.02 -10.30 13.70
C LYS A 142 -1.22 -11.08 14.16
N THR A 143 -2.41 -10.51 13.91
CA THR A 143 -3.71 -11.07 14.33
C THR A 143 -4.58 -11.51 13.16
N SER A 144 -3.98 -11.76 12.00
CA SER A 144 -4.59 -11.95 10.68
C SER A 144 -5.22 -10.66 10.10
N PRO A 145 -5.20 -10.48 8.77
CA PRO A 145 -5.84 -9.36 8.10
C PRO A 145 -7.36 -9.30 8.30
N ASN A 146 -7.93 -8.11 8.08
CA ASN A 146 -9.37 -7.91 8.06
C ASN A 146 -9.93 -8.23 6.66
N TYR A 147 -10.10 -9.52 6.38
CA TYR A 147 -10.58 -9.97 5.07
C TYR A 147 -12.00 -9.49 4.77
N GLU A 148 -12.88 -9.53 5.78
CA GLU A 148 -14.29 -9.15 5.60
C GLU A 148 -14.42 -7.70 5.15
N GLU A 149 -13.72 -6.77 5.81
CA GLU A 149 -13.75 -5.36 5.45
C GLU A 149 -13.04 -5.13 4.10
N THR A 150 -11.92 -5.82 3.85
CA THR A 150 -11.22 -5.71 2.56
C THR A 150 -12.09 -6.17 1.39
N VAL A 151 -12.87 -7.24 1.55
CA VAL A 151 -13.82 -7.70 0.53
C VAL A 151 -14.91 -6.65 0.29
N LYS A 152 -15.48 -6.04 1.32
CA LYS A 152 -16.46 -4.95 1.16
C LYS A 152 -15.87 -3.77 0.38
N ILE A 153 -14.63 -3.39 0.68
CA ILE A 153 -13.91 -2.34 -0.06
C ILE A 153 -13.68 -2.76 -1.52
N ALA A 154 -13.25 -4.01 -1.76
CA ALA A 154 -13.02 -4.51 -3.09
C ALA A 154 -14.30 -4.55 -3.94
N ASP A 155 -15.42 -4.96 -3.37
CA ASP A 155 -16.70 -5.02 -4.07
C ASP A 155 -17.19 -3.63 -4.53
N LEU A 156 -16.86 -2.58 -3.78
CA LEU A 156 -17.22 -1.20 -4.08
C LEU A 156 -16.20 -0.45 -4.94
N SER A 157 -14.94 -0.89 -4.92
CA SER A 157 -13.85 -0.21 -5.64
C SER A 157 -14.00 -0.33 -7.14
N SER A 158 -13.68 0.74 -7.88
CA SER A 158 -13.54 0.72 -9.35
C SER A 158 -12.20 0.13 -9.82
N CYS A 159 -11.24 -0.04 -8.92
CA CYS A 159 -9.89 -0.54 -9.20
C CYS A 159 -9.51 -1.69 -8.26
N PRO A 160 -8.40 -2.40 -8.55
CA PRO A 160 -7.88 -3.46 -7.68
C PRO A 160 -7.58 -3.01 -6.26
N VAL A 161 -7.70 -3.93 -5.31
CA VAL A 161 -7.47 -3.71 -3.88
C VAL A 161 -6.37 -4.62 -3.37
N VAL A 162 -5.49 -4.08 -2.52
CA VAL A 162 -4.44 -4.82 -1.82
C VAL A 162 -4.78 -4.87 -0.34
N ILE A 163 -4.69 -6.07 0.24
CA ILE A 163 -4.85 -6.33 1.66
C ILE A 163 -3.62 -5.80 2.41
N SER A 164 -3.82 -5.05 3.48
CA SER A 164 -2.73 -4.55 4.32
C SER A 164 -3.05 -4.64 5.81
N GLY A 165 -2.01 -4.93 6.61
CA GLY A 165 -2.10 -5.01 8.05
C GLY A 165 -2.52 -6.38 8.59
N GLY A 166 -1.82 -6.84 9.64
CA GLY A 166 -2.19 -8.01 10.42
C GLY A 166 -1.65 -9.36 9.98
N VAL A 167 -1.01 -9.48 8.84
CA VAL A 167 -0.43 -10.78 8.39
C VAL A 167 0.48 -11.37 9.45
N SER A 168 0.24 -12.63 9.80
CA SER A 168 0.92 -13.34 10.89
C SER A 168 1.59 -14.63 10.45
N SER A 169 1.07 -15.29 9.42
CA SER A 169 1.54 -16.60 9.00
C SER A 169 1.24 -16.87 7.51
N ILE A 170 1.82 -17.93 6.98
CA ILE A 170 1.56 -18.42 5.63
C ILE A 170 0.06 -18.77 5.42
N ASN A 171 -0.64 -19.16 6.47
CA ASN A 171 -2.08 -19.43 6.38
C ASN A 171 -2.89 -18.18 6.03
N ASP A 172 -2.43 -16.99 6.41
CA ASP A 172 -3.08 -15.75 6.00
C ASP A 172 -2.97 -15.52 4.50
N ILE A 173 -1.86 -15.91 3.88
CA ILE A 173 -1.67 -15.82 2.44
C ILE A 173 -2.62 -16.79 1.71
N LYS A 174 -2.69 -18.04 2.18
CA LYS A 174 -3.61 -19.05 1.64
C LYS A 174 -5.06 -18.58 1.74
N LYS A 175 -5.46 -18.08 2.89
CA LYS A 175 -6.79 -17.54 3.11
C LYS A 175 -7.10 -16.34 2.22
N ALA A 176 -6.14 -15.46 1.95
CA ALA A 176 -6.31 -14.36 1.01
C ALA A 176 -6.60 -14.86 -0.41
N LYS A 177 -5.92 -15.92 -0.87
CA LYS A 177 -6.18 -16.58 -2.16
C LYS A 177 -7.58 -17.22 -2.21
N GLU A 178 -8.03 -17.82 -1.12
CA GLU A 178 -9.35 -18.47 -1.01
C GLU A 178 -10.53 -17.49 -1.07
N LEU A 179 -10.31 -16.17 -0.88
CA LEU A 179 -11.37 -15.17 -0.99
C LEU A 179 -12.01 -15.13 -2.38
N ASN A 180 -11.30 -15.60 -3.41
CA ASN A 180 -11.76 -15.69 -4.80
C ASN A 180 -12.41 -14.38 -5.31
N ASN A 181 -11.96 -13.23 -4.81
CA ASN A 181 -12.42 -11.93 -5.24
C ASN A 181 -11.45 -11.37 -6.30
N LYS A 182 -11.91 -11.27 -7.55
CA LYS A 182 -11.08 -10.83 -8.69
C LYS A 182 -10.49 -9.42 -8.57
N LYS A 183 -11.03 -8.60 -7.67
CA LYS A 183 -10.52 -7.25 -7.40
C LYS A 183 -9.45 -7.23 -6.30
N ILE A 184 -9.31 -8.31 -5.53
CA ILE A 184 -8.20 -8.42 -4.59
C ILE A 184 -6.98 -8.95 -5.36
N GLU A 185 -6.00 -8.07 -5.60
CA GLU A 185 -4.83 -8.39 -6.43
C GLU A 185 -3.58 -8.77 -5.64
N GLY A 186 -3.58 -8.57 -4.32
CA GLY A 186 -2.42 -8.86 -3.51
C GLY A 186 -2.59 -8.61 -2.03
N ILE A 187 -1.52 -8.92 -1.31
CA ILE A 187 -1.40 -8.76 0.14
C ILE A 187 -0.01 -8.26 0.51
N ILE A 188 0.07 -7.27 1.39
CA ILE A 188 1.33 -6.74 1.91
C ILE A 188 1.74 -7.55 3.13
N VAL A 189 2.97 -8.06 3.11
CA VAL A 189 3.59 -8.78 4.22
C VAL A 189 4.79 -7.99 4.72
N GLY A 190 4.71 -7.50 5.94
CA GLY A 190 5.78 -6.71 6.56
C GLY A 190 6.37 -7.40 7.80
N LYS A 191 5.88 -7.06 8.97
CA LYS A 191 6.43 -7.45 10.26
C LYS A 191 6.65 -8.95 10.41
N ALA A 192 5.75 -9.79 9.93
CA ALA A 192 5.88 -11.25 10.01
C ALA A 192 7.15 -11.79 9.31
N ILE A 193 7.62 -11.12 8.23
CA ILE A 193 8.90 -11.46 7.59
C ILE A 193 10.07 -11.03 8.48
N TYR A 194 10.03 -9.80 9.00
CA TYR A 194 11.13 -9.26 9.81
C TYR A 194 11.29 -9.97 11.15
N ASP A 195 10.19 -10.42 11.75
CA ASP A 195 10.18 -11.20 12.99
C ASP A 195 10.51 -12.68 12.76
N GLY A 196 10.56 -13.14 11.49
CA GLY A 196 10.86 -14.53 11.11
C GLY A 196 9.68 -15.50 11.24
N ASP A 197 8.45 -15.01 11.43
CA ASP A 197 7.24 -15.84 11.49
C ASP A 197 6.90 -16.42 10.11
N ILE A 198 7.26 -15.70 9.04
CA ILE A 198 7.15 -16.15 7.66
C ILE A 198 8.53 -16.13 7.02
N LYS A 199 8.95 -17.30 6.51
CA LYS A 199 10.21 -17.42 5.76
C LYS A 199 9.97 -17.04 4.31
N LEU A 200 10.95 -16.35 3.70
CA LEU A 200 10.86 -15.91 2.30
C LEU A 200 10.69 -17.08 1.32
N ASP A 201 11.37 -18.22 1.57
CA ASP A 201 11.22 -19.42 0.75
C ASP A 201 9.81 -20.02 0.78
N GLU A 202 9.14 -19.97 1.94
CA GLU A 202 7.77 -20.43 2.09
C GLU A 202 6.80 -19.49 1.38
N LEU A 203 7.02 -18.18 1.54
CA LEU A 203 6.20 -17.16 0.90
C LEU A 203 6.34 -17.19 -0.63
N ALA A 204 7.56 -17.38 -1.14
CA ALA A 204 7.82 -17.48 -2.58
C ALA A 204 7.05 -18.64 -3.22
N LYS A 205 7.02 -19.81 -2.57
CA LYS A 205 6.25 -20.98 -3.04
C LYS A 205 4.75 -20.70 -3.13
N GLU A 206 4.21 -19.90 -2.22
CA GLU A 206 2.80 -19.54 -2.25
C GLU A 206 2.47 -18.52 -3.35
N ILE A 207 3.42 -17.74 -3.84
CA ILE A 207 3.20 -16.78 -4.92
C ILE A 207 3.17 -17.48 -6.28
N ASP A 208 4.02 -18.50 -6.45
CA ASP A 208 4.15 -19.25 -7.71
C ASP A 208 3.08 -20.36 -7.84
N ALA A 209 2.33 -20.67 -6.78
CA ALA A 209 1.25 -21.66 -6.74
C ALA A 209 -0.14 -21.02 -7.11
#